data_5ed666f363025fde3ab4ab09e487b76e
#
_entry.id   5ed666f363025fde3ab4ab09e487b76e
#
_cell.length_a   1.000
_cell.length_b   1.000
_cell.length_c   1.000
_cell.angle_alpha   90.00
_cell.angle_beta   90.00
_cell.angle_gamma   90.00
#
_symmetry.space_group_name_H-M   'P 1'
#
loop_
_entity.id
_entity.type
_entity.pdbx_description
1 polymer ?
#
loop_
_entity_poly.entity_id
_entity_poly.type
_entity_poly.pdbx_seq_one_letter_code
_entity_poly.pdbx_strand_id
1 'polypeptide(L)'
;LSKSFLLGGGETVESKSLLRQKKWYKTNRIKLKTQSNVEAIDTKKKTVTVSSGDVIKYDNLVIASGAIPRELPDTQGMGNAFTLRQPSDANAIRQAANNSDTVVIIGGGYIGLEVAASLRKKGMAVTVIEAAERILARVASKPLADRLTKLHEDNGVQVLTGVGVDSINAEAGIFESVTLTSGEKIVGDMLITGIGVFPDSALAASAGIETQRKDGGAILVDEAMRTSEKDVFAVGDVALRRDQLLAIESVHNAQETAAVAAAAVTGSIAPTIQTPWFWSDQYDVKLQSVGVVPINDDDVYQ
;
A
#
# COMPACT_ATOMS: atom_id res chain seq x y z
N LEU A 1 6.41 -8.04 -0.79
CA LEU A 1 7.49 -7.44 0.02
C LEU A 1 7.34 -7.78 1.51
N SER A 2 6.14 -7.70 2.07
CA SER A 2 5.79 -7.94 3.49
C SER A 2 5.92 -9.40 3.96
N LYS A 3 6.08 -10.34 3.04
CA LYS A 3 6.05 -11.79 3.31
C LYS A 3 7.46 -12.40 3.31
N SER A 4 7.64 -13.50 2.59
CA SER A 4 8.89 -14.29 2.52
C SER A 4 10.14 -13.46 2.21
N PHE A 5 10.01 -12.30 1.56
CA PHE A 5 11.14 -11.44 1.26
C PHE A 5 11.82 -10.90 2.54
N LEU A 6 11.04 -10.50 3.56
CA LEU A 6 11.59 -10.04 4.85
C LEU A 6 12.31 -11.15 5.63
N LEU A 7 11.99 -12.41 5.36
CA LEU A 7 12.62 -13.56 6.01
C LEU A 7 14.06 -13.82 5.56
N GLY A 8 14.46 -13.25 4.44
CA GLY A 8 15.77 -13.51 3.84
C GLY A 8 15.76 -14.77 2.97
N GLY A 9 16.70 -14.89 2.06
CA GLY A 9 16.83 -16.04 1.17
C GLY A 9 17.44 -15.63 -0.15
N GLY A 10 18.74 -15.30 -0.18
CA GLY A 10 19.62 -15.30 -1.35
C GLY A 10 19.24 -14.48 -2.59
N GLU A 11 17.99 -14.13 -2.77
CA GLU A 11 17.49 -13.42 -3.93
C GLU A 11 17.35 -11.91 -3.63
N THR A 12 17.71 -11.10 -4.61
CA THR A 12 17.53 -9.65 -4.51
C THR A 12 16.04 -9.30 -4.61
N VAL A 13 15.62 -8.23 -3.94
CA VAL A 13 14.24 -7.72 -4.00
C VAL A 13 13.84 -7.45 -5.43
N GLU A 14 14.77 -6.89 -6.18
CA GLU A 14 14.55 -6.51 -7.57
C GLU A 14 14.16 -7.71 -8.42
N SER A 15 14.77 -8.89 -8.22
CA SER A 15 14.47 -10.07 -9.03
C SER A 15 13.07 -10.64 -8.75
N LYS A 16 12.59 -10.58 -7.49
CA LYS A 16 11.27 -11.09 -7.09
C LYS A 16 10.13 -10.10 -7.29
N SER A 17 10.42 -8.80 -7.25
CA SER A 17 9.40 -7.75 -7.38
C SER A 17 9.10 -7.35 -8.83
N LEU A 18 9.91 -7.79 -9.78
CA LEU A 18 9.69 -7.45 -11.19
C LEU A 18 8.41 -8.08 -11.74
N LEU A 19 7.48 -7.24 -12.20
CA LEU A 19 6.28 -7.71 -12.90
C LEU A 19 6.64 -8.44 -14.20
N ARG A 20 7.64 -7.95 -14.92
CA ARG A 20 8.20 -8.54 -16.15
C ARG A 20 9.69 -8.25 -16.26
N GLN A 21 10.44 -9.15 -16.86
CA GLN A 21 11.85 -8.95 -17.16
C GLN A 21 12.06 -7.85 -18.22
N LYS A 22 13.19 -7.12 -18.20
CA LYS A 22 13.51 -6.05 -19.16
C LYS A 22 13.35 -6.48 -20.62
N LYS A 23 13.70 -7.74 -20.93
CA LYS A 23 13.56 -8.33 -22.27
C LYS A 23 12.11 -8.30 -22.75
N TRP A 24 11.14 -8.55 -21.87
CA TRP A 24 9.71 -8.55 -22.22
C TRP A 24 9.27 -7.18 -22.74
N TYR A 25 9.64 -6.10 -22.06
CA TYR A 25 9.30 -4.73 -22.50
C TYR A 25 9.88 -4.42 -23.88
N LYS A 26 11.17 -4.79 -24.11
CA LYS A 26 11.82 -4.60 -25.41
C LYS A 26 11.11 -5.39 -26.53
N THR A 27 10.77 -6.65 -26.26
CA THR A 27 10.07 -7.52 -27.24
C THR A 27 8.70 -6.97 -27.60
N ASN A 28 7.99 -6.38 -26.62
CA ASN A 28 6.66 -5.77 -26.82
C ASN A 28 6.74 -4.29 -27.24
N ARG A 29 7.91 -3.79 -27.62
CA ARG A 29 8.14 -2.40 -28.09
C ARG A 29 7.73 -1.35 -27.05
N ILE A 30 7.83 -1.66 -25.77
CA ILE A 30 7.54 -0.74 -24.68
C ILE A 30 8.83 -0.04 -24.27
N LYS A 31 8.87 1.28 -24.41
CA LYS A 31 10.00 2.10 -23.98
C LYS A 31 9.88 2.39 -22.49
N LEU A 32 10.74 1.78 -21.68
CA LEU A 32 10.87 2.09 -20.27
C LEU A 32 11.77 3.30 -20.06
N LYS A 33 11.31 4.28 -19.31
CA LYS A 33 12.10 5.34 -18.70
C LYS A 33 12.09 5.11 -17.19
N THR A 34 13.13 4.51 -16.65
CA THR A 34 13.34 4.33 -15.22
C THR A 34 14.11 5.51 -14.64
N GLN A 35 14.04 5.72 -13.32
CA GLN A 35 14.66 6.86 -12.62
C GLN A 35 14.22 8.22 -13.22
N SER A 36 12.95 8.29 -13.62
CA SER A 36 12.35 9.43 -14.29
C SER A 36 11.01 9.75 -13.62
N ASN A 37 11.01 10.60 -12.62
CA ASN A 37 9.78 11.06 -12.01
C ASN A 37 9.07 12.04 -12.94
N VAL A 38 7.75 11.92 -13.04
CA VAL A 38 6.93 12.93 -13.72
C VAL A 38 6.68 14.06 -12.75
N GLU A 39 7.03 15.28 -13.14
CA GLU A 39 6.93 16.48 -12.30
C GLU A 39 5.77 17.39 -12.69
N ALA A 40 5.32 17.32 -13.95
CA ALA A 40 4.18 18.09 -14.42
C ALA A 40 3.41 17.37 -15.53
N ILE A 41 2.10 17.61 -15.57
CA ILE A 41 1.20 17.20 -16.65
C ILE A 41 0.55 18.47 -17.20
N ASP A 42 0.64 18.70 -18.53
CA ASP A 42 -0.10 19.74 -19.24
C ASP A 42 -1.16 19.04 -20.13
N THR A 43 -2.40 19.00 -19.65
CA THR A 43 -3.50 18.30 -20.32
C THR A 43 -3.90 18.99 -21.64
N LYS A 44 -3.69 20.30 -21.75
CA LYS A 44 -3.99 21.09 -22.96
C LYS A 44 -2.98 20.86 -24.07
N LYS A 45 -1.68 20.82 -23.73
CA LYS A 45 -0.60 20.54 -24.68
C LYS A 45 -0.38 19.05 -24.89
N LYS A 46 -1.02 18.20 -24.07
CA LYS A 46 -0.81 16.75 -24.00
C LYS A 46 0.66 16.38 -23.83
N THR A 47 1.26 16.90 -22.77
CA THR A 47 2.66 16.65 -22.43
C THR A 47 2.83 16.30 -20.97
N VAL A 48 3.85 15.50 -20.69
CA VAL A 48 4.38 15.30 -19.34
C VAL A 48 5.82 15.78 -19.29
N THR A 49 6.21 16.43 -18.21
CA THR A 49 7.61 16.82 -17.93
C THR A 49 8.17 15.87 -16.90
N VAL A 50 9.35 15.31 -17.16
CA VAL A 50 10.04 14.41 -16.23
C VAL A 50 11.23 15.12 -15.55
N SER A 51 11.75 14.55 -14.49
CA SER A 51 12.82 15.10 -13.64
C SER A 51 14.13 15.44 -14.36
N SER A 52 14.37 14.89 -15.54
CA SER A 52 15.48 15.33 -16.41
C SER A 52 15.23 16.64 -17.16
N GLY A 53 14.01 17.20 -17.06
CA GLY A 53 13.57 18.33 -17.88
C GLY A 53 13.02 17.95 -19.27
N ASP A 54 13.05 16.65 -19.63
CA ASP A 54 12.48 16.18 -20.89
C ASP A 54 10.96 16.37 -20.90
N VAL A 55 10.44 16.86 -22.02
CA VAL A 55 9.01 16.99 -22.28
C VAL A 55 8.57 15.90 -23.24
N ILE A 56 7.66 15.04 -22.80
CA ILE A 56 7.13 13.91 -23.55
C ILE A 56 5.71 14.17 -23.97
N LYS A 57 5.43 14.12 -25.28
CA LYS A 57 4.07 14.23 -25.82
C LYS A 57 3.36 12.88 -25.73
N TYR A 58 2.04 12.92 -25.54
CA TYR A 58 1.19 11.74 -25.54
C TYR A 58 -0.09 11.94 -26.38
N ASP A 59 -0.62 10.88 -26.94
CA ASP A 59 -1.96 10.83 -27.51
C ASP A 59 -2.97 10.47 -26.42
N ASN A 60 -2.61 9.49 -25.58
CA ASN A 60 -3.35 9.11 -24.37
C ASN A 60 -2.37 9.00 -23.18
N LEU A 61 -2.81 9.43 -22.02
CA LEU A 61 -2.05 9.33 -20.76
C LEU A 61 -2.79 8.39 -19.80
N VAL A 62 -2.07 7.43 -19.22
CA VAL A 62 -2.59 6.58 -18.13
C VAL A 62 -1.81 6.89 -16.86
N ILE A 63 -2.50 7.38 -15.84
CA ILE A 63 -1.94 7.65 -14.52
C ILE A 63 -2.09 6.38 -13.67
N ALA A 64 -0.97 5.79 -13.26
CA ALA A 64 -0.90 4.57 -12.47
C ALA A 64 0.08 4.74 -11.29
N SER A 65 0.08 5.93 -10.68
CA SER A 65 0.99 6.32 -9.59
C SER A 65 0.76 5.52 -8.30
N GLY A 66 -0.41 4.88 -8.16
CA GLY A 66 -0.72 4.04 -7.03
C GLY A 66 -1.03 4.85 -5.76
N ALA A 67 -0.39 4.49 -4.65
CA ALA A 67 -0.62 5.12 -3.36
C ALA A 67 0.68 5.24 -2.56
N ILE A 68 0.75 6.22 -1.68
CA ILE A 68 1.87 6.48 -0.76
C ILE A 68 1.49 6.09 0.68
N PRO A 69 2.40 5.53 1.47
CA PRO A 69 2.14 5.24 2.88
C PRO A 69 1.78 6.50 3.66
N ARG A 70 0.88 6.34 4.61
CA ARG A 70 0.69 7.34 5.65
C ARG A 70 1.85 7.26 6.62
N GLU A 71 2.50 8.38 6.84
CA GLU A 71 3.58 8.51 7.82
C GLU A 71 3.07 9.21 9.07
N LEU A 72 3.61 8.84 10.21
CA LEU A 72 3.44 9.62 11.42
C LEU A 72 4.50 10.73 11.42
N PRO A 73 4.11 12.02 11.57
CA PRO A 73 5.05 13.13 11.47
C PRO A 73 6.28 12.98 12.36
N ASP A 74 6.08 12.42 13.55
CA ASP A 74 7.14 12.23 14.55
C ASP A 74 8.18 11.17 14.16
N THR A 75 7.94 10.39 13.09
CA THR A 75 8.91 9.36 12.62
C THR A 75 9.85 9.87 11.53
N GLN A 76 9.64 11.07 11.02
CA GLN A 76 10.46 11.61 9.94
C GLN A 76 11.90 11.81 10.38
N GLY A 77 12.84 11.26 9.59
CA GLY A 77 14.27 11.35 9.86
C GLY A 77 14.81 10.35 10.87
N MET A 78 13.98 9.49 11.46
CA MET A 78 14.45 8.42 12.32
C MET A 78 15.11 7.30 11.51
N GLY A 79 16.30 6.86 11.94
CA GLY A 79 17.09 5.86 11.22
C GLY A 79 16.54 4.42 11.33
N ASN A 80 15.68 4.14 12.32
CA ASN A 80 15.11 2.82 12.62
C ASN A 80 13.57 2.80 12.63
N ALA A 81 12.93 3.81 12.03
CA ALA A 81 11.49 3.86 11.79
C ALA A 81 11.19 3.72 10.29
N PHE A 82 10.25 2.86 9.94
CA PHE A 82 10.00 2.46 8.56
C PHE A 82 8.52 2.42 8.21
N THR A 83 8.22 2.65 6.95
CA THR A 83 7.00 2.21 6.27
C THR A 83 7.36 1.11 5.27
N LEU A 84 6.38 0.40 4.71
CA LEU A 84 6.62 -0.63 3.72
C LEU A 84 5.76 -0.41 2.48
N ARG A 85 6.35 0.08 1.41
CA ARG A 85 5.71 0.23 0.10
C ARG A 85 6.61 -0.23 -1.04
N GLN A 86 7.89 0.15 -1.02
CA GLN A 86 8.84 -0.07 -2.09
C GLN A 86 9.85 -1.17 -1.75
N PRO A 87 10.57 -1.72 -2.76
CA PRO A 87 11.66 -2.67 -2.54
C PRO A 87 12.76 -2.16 -1.62
N SER A 88 13.08 -0.85 -1.68
CA SER A 88 14.04 -0.19 -0.80
C SER A 88 13.64 -0.29 0.67
N ASP A 89 12.34 -0.10 0.98
CA ASP A 89 11.83 -0.16 2.35
C ASP A 89 11.99 -1.56 2.92
N ALA A 90 11.63 -2.58 2.13
CA ALA A 90 11.78 -3.97 2.53
C ALA A 90 13.26 -4.34 2.78
N ASN A 91 14.19 -3.79 1.99
CA ASN A 91 15.63 -3.96 2.22
C ASN A 91 16.06 -3.27 3.52
N ALA A 92 15.61 -2.04 3.77
CA ALA A 92 15.94 -1.29 4.98
C ALA A 92 15.42 -2.01 6.24
N ILE A 93 14.15 -2.44 6.24
CA ILE A 93 13.56 -3.25 7.32
C ILE A 93 14.37 -4.53 7.55
N ARG A 94 14.75 -5.23 6.48
CA ARG A 94 15.52 -6.47 6.57
C ARG A 94 16.91 -6.26 7.16
N GLN A 95 17.58 -5.16 6.81
CA GLN A 95 18.87 -4.79 7.37
C GLN A 95 18.76 -4.42 8.85
N ALA A 96 17.78 -3.58 9.22
CA ALA A 96 17.51 -3.21 10.61
C ALA A 96 17.20 -4.44 11.47
N ALA A 97 16.36 -5.35 10.98
CA ALA A 97 15.99 -6.58 11.69
C ALA A 97 17.14 -7.57 11.93
N ASN A 98 18.31 -7.39 11.32
CA ASN A 98 19.50 -8.19 11.65
C ASN A 98 20.21 -7.73 12.92
N ASN A 99 19.93 -6.50 13.37
CA ASN A 99 20.55 -5.87 14.54
C ASN A 99 19.50 -5.46 15.58
N SER A 100 18.30 -6.03 15.52
CA SER A 100 17.17 -5.71 16.39
C SER A 100 16.56 -6.99 16.94
N ASP A 101 16.24 -6.99 18.22
CA ASP A 101 15.55 -8.10 18.89
C ASP A 101 14.05 -7.83 19.03
N THR A 102 13.66 -6.56 19.03
CA THR A 102 12.30 -6.10 19.30
C THR A 102 11.78 -5.17 18.19
N VAL A 103 10.50 -5.28 17.86
CA VAL A 103 9.83 -4.38 16.90
C VAL A 103 8.46 -3.98 17.39
N VAL A 104 8.18 -2.69 17.28
CA VAL A 104 6.84 -2.12 17.47
C VAL A 104 6.23 -1.86 16.09
N ILE A 105 5.01 -2.32 15.88
CA ILE A 105 4.24 -2.12 14.64
C ILE A 105 2.99 -1.33 14.96
N ILE A 106 2.84 -0.15 14.38
CA ILE A 106 1.64 0.66 14.51
C ILE A 106 0.75 0.40 13.29
N GLY A 107 -0.43 -0.18 13.52
CA GLY A 107 -1.44 -0.53 12.53
C GLY A 107 -1.62 -2.05 12.36
N GLY A 108 -2.80 -2.54 12.75
CA GLY A 108 -3.24 -3.93 12.63
C GLY A 108 -3.92 -4.25 11.29
N GLY A 109 -3.52 -3.57 10.20
CA GLY A 109 -3.93 -3.89 8.83
C GLY A 109 -3.16 -5.08 8.24
N TYR A 110 -3.52 -5.51 7.02
CA TYR A 110 -2.87 -6.68 6.38
C TYR A 110 -1.36 -6.55 6.30
N ILE A 111 -0.83 -5.38 5.89
CA ILE A 111 0.62 -5.18 5.76
C ILE A 111 1.31 -5.26 7.12
N GLY A 112 0.75 -4.60 8.15
CA GLY A 112 1.31 -4.66 9.51
C GLY A 112 1.36 -6.09 10.05
N LEU A 113 0.29 -6.86 9.86
CA LEU A 113 0.21 -8.26 10.31
C LEU A 113 1.15 -9.19 9.50
N GLU A 114 1.28 -9.01 8.19
CA GLU A 114 2.23 -9.78 7.37
C GLU A 114 3.69 -9.51 7.78
N VAL A 115 4.01 -8.25 8.08
CA VAL A 115 5.33 -7.86 8.60
C VAL A 115 5.53 -8.45 9.98
N ALA A 116 4.52 -8.38 10.87
CA ALA A 116 4.56 -9.00 12.19
C ALA A 116 4.86 -10.51 12.11
N ALA A 117 4.12 -11.24 11.26
CA ALA A 117 4.35 -12.66 11.04
C ALA A 117 5.76 -12.95 10.52
N SER A 118 6.26 -12.12 9.60
CA SER A 118 7.58 -12.30 9.01
C SER A 118 8.70 -12.03 10.02
N LEU A 119 8.62 -10.95 10.79
CA LEU A 119 9.64 -10.61 11.78
C LEU A 119 9.58 -11.55 12.99
N ARG A 120 8.38 -12.00 13.38
CA ARG A 120 8.24 -13.04 14.41
C ARG A 120 8.90 -14.37 13.99
N LYS A 121 8.75 -14.78 12.73
CA LYS A 121 9.47 -15.95 12.18
C LYS A 121 11.00 -15.79 12.17
N LYS A 122 11.51 -14.56 12.13
CA LYS A 122 12.95 -14.27 12.33
C LYS A 122 13.40 -14.37 13.80
N GLY A 123 12.48 -14.55 14.73
CA GLY A 123 12.76 -14.68 16.17
C GLY A 123 12.59 -13.38 16.95
N MET A 124 12.21 -12.27 16.33
CA MET A 124 12.02 -11.00 17.02
C MET A 124 10.83 -11.04 17.98
N ALA A 125 10.89 -10.30 19.07
CA ALA A 125 9.72 -9.95 19.86
C ALA A 125 8.93 -8.86 19.14
N VAL A 126 7.64 -9.10 18.90
CA VAL A 126 6.79 -8.24 18.08
C VAL A 126 5.60 -7.75 18.87
N THR A 127 5.38 -6.45 18.90
CA THR A 127 4.16 -5.82 19.43
C THR A 127 3.43 -5.09 18.32
N VAL A 128 2.15 -5.41 18.11
CA VAL A 128 1.26 -4.72 17.17
C VAL A 128 0.31 -3.84 17.96
N ILE A 129 0.22 -2.56 17.60
CA ILE A 129 -0.68 -1.57 18.22
C ILE A 129 -1.73 -1.17 17.17
N GLU A 130 -3.01 -1.35 17.52
CA GLU A 130 -4.15 -0.98 16.66
C GLU A 130 -5.12 -0.08 17.44
N ALA A 131 -5.41 1.08 16.89
CA ALA A 131 -6.31 2.04 17.52
C ALA A 131 -7.77 1.61 17.51
N ALA A 132 -8.17 0.82 16.51
CA ALA A 132 -9.51 0.26 16.45
C ALA A 132 -9.67 -0.89 17.47
N GLU A 133 -10.93 -1.20 17.83
CA GLU A 133 -11.29 -2.27 18.78
C GLU A 133 -10.83 -3.67 18.34
N ARG A 134 -10.46 -3.83 17.07
CA ARG A 134 -9.94 -5.08 16.51
C ARG A 134 -9.00 -4.83 15.33
N ILE A 135 -8.12 -5.76 15.07
CA ILE A 135 -7.32 -5.76 13.85
C ILE A 135 -8.23 -5.88 12.62
N LEU A 136 -7.77 -5.42 11.47
CA LEU A 136 -8.47 -5.50 10.18
C LEU A 136 -9.90 -4.90 10.21
N ALA A 137 -10.22 -3.98 11.12
CA ALA A 137 -11.56 -3.46 11.36
C ALA A 137 -12.27 -2.95 10.10
N ARG A 138 -11.52 -2.45 9.12
CA ARG A 138 -12.07 -1.87 7.88
C ARG A 138 -12.19 -2.86 6.71
N VAL A 139 -11.61 -4.06 6.82
CA VAL A 139 -11.36 -4.92 5.64
C VAL A 139 -11.64 -6.40 5.89
N ALA A 140 -12.00 -6.78 7.12
CA ALA A 140 -12.32 -8.16 7.46
C ALA A 140 -13.50 -8.24 8.44
N SER A 141 -14.25 -9.33 8.38
CA SER A 141 -15.29 -9.62 9.36
C SER A 141 -14.70 -9.88 10.75
N LYS A 142 -15.49 -9.68 11.80
CA LYS A 142 -15.06 -9.91 13.19
C LYS A 142 -14.56 -11.35 13.42
N PRO A 143 -15.26 -12.43 12.99
CA PRO A 143 -14.76 -13.80 13.18
C PRO A 143 -13.39 -14.05 12.54
N LEU A 144 -13.13 -13.45 11.37
CA LEU A 144 -11.84 -13.55 10.70
C LEU A 144 -10.76 -12.78 11.45
N ALA A 145 -11.07 -11.56 11.91
CA ALA A 145 -10.16 -10.77 12.72
C ALA A 145 -9.79 -11.47 14.03
N ASP A 146 -10.77 -12.02 14.74
CA ASP A 146 -10.55 -12.78 15.98
C ASP A 146 -9.64 -13.99 15.74
N ARG A 147 -9.87 -14.73 14.64
CA ARG A 147 -9.03 -15.88 14.28
C ARG A 147 -7.57 -15.46 13.97
N LEU A 148 -7.39 -14.36 13.27
CA LEU A 148 -6.05 -13.86 12.96
C LEU A 148 -5.35 -13.27 14.19
N THR A 149 -6.08 -12.58 15.08
CA THR A 149 -5.54 -12.14 16.36
C THR A 149 -4.98 -13.33 17.13
N LYS A 150 -5.82 -14.38 17.30
CA LYS A 150 -5.38 -15.60 17.98
C LYS A 150 -4.17 -16.25 17.29
N LEU A 151 -4.14 -16.29 15.96
CA LEU A 151 -2.99 -16.84 15.22
C LEU A 151 -1.69 -16.10 15.56
N HIS A 152 -1.74 -14.76 15.63
CA HIS A 152 -0.58 -13.93 15.99
C HIS A 152 -0.16 -14.15 17.43
N GLU A 153 -1.11 -14.17 18.37
CA GLU A 153 -0.86 -14.41 19.80
C GLU A 153 -0.29 -15.81 20.05
N ASP A 154 -0.84 -16.85 19.42
CA ASP A 154 -0.34 -18.24 19.50
C ASP A 154 1.11 -18.35 18.97
N ASN A 155 1.53 -17.45 18.08
CA ASN A 155 2.92 -17.35 17.62
C ASN A 155 3.77 -16.40 18.46
N GLY A 156 3.24 -15.82 19.56
CA GLY A 156 3.97 -14.98 20.50
C GLY A 156 4.11 -13.52 20.05
N VAL A 157 3.20 -13.03 19.22
CA VAL A 157 3.04 -11.58 18.94
C VAL A 157 2.13 -11.00 20.01
N GLN A 158 2.51 -9.88 20.60
CA GLN A 158 1.63 -9.09 21.46
C GLN A 158 0.73 -8.22 20.57
N VAL A 159 -0.58 -8.38 20.68
CA VAL A 159 -1.57 -7.59 19.91
C VAL A 159 -2.35 -6.70 20.87
N LEU A 160 -2.20 -5.38 20.73
CA LEU A 160 -2.87 -4.37 21.52
C LEU A 160 -3.90 -3.65 20.65
N THR A 161 -5.19 -3.84 20.93
CA THR A 161 -6.31 -3.21 20.22
C THR A 161 -7.06 -2.23 21.09
N GLY A 162 -7.80 -1.29 20.49
CA GLY A 162 -8.53 -0.25 21.22
C GLY A 162 -7.61 0.77 21.89
N VAL A 163 -6.33 0.83 21.52
CA VAL A 163 -5.35 1.73 22.12
C VAL A 163 -4.66 2.58 21.05
N GLY A 164 -4.72 3.88 21.21
CA GLY A 164 -4.03 4.85 20.35
C GLY A 164 -2.59 5.08 20.78
N VAL A 165 -1.82 5.65 19.88
CA VAL A 165 -0.48 6.19 20.15
C VAL A 165 -0.63 7.66 20.55
N ASP A 166 -0.07 8.01 21.69
CA ASP A 166 0.01 9.39 22.18
C ASP A 166 1.27 10.08 21.65
N SER A 167 2.42 9.41 21.79
CA SER A 167 3.70 9.95 21.34
C SER A 167 4.69 8.85 20.93
N ILE A 168 5.63 9.23 20.05
CA ILE A 168 6.76 8.41 19.64
C ILE A 168 8.02 9.04 20.23
N ASN A 169 8.76 8.26 21.01
CA ASN A 169 9.95 8.74 21.70
C ASN A 169 11.20 8.30 20.93
N ALA A 170 12.11 9.23 20.75
CA ALA A 170 13.38 9.01 20.06
C ALA A 170 14.50 9.81 20.73
N GLU A 171 15.71 9.29 20.68
CA GLU A 171 16.93 9.99 21.08
C GLU A 171 17.89 10.04 19.90
N ALA A 172 18.45 11.22 19.63
CA ALA A 172 19.38 11.47 18.51
C ALA A 172 18.91 10.95 17.14
N GLY A 173 17.57 10.97 16.86
CA GLY A 173 17.01 10.47 15.61
C GLY A 173 16.86 8.95 15.55
N ILE A 174 16.94 8.26 16.68
CA ILE A 174 16.75 6.82 16.81
C ILE A 174 15.49 6.59 17.65
N PHE A 175 14.53 5.85 17.13
CA PHE A 175 13.33 5.42 17.84
C PHE A 175 13.69 4.55 19.05
N GLU A 176 13.03 4.79 20.18
CA GLU A 176 13.22 4.01 21.40
C GLU A 176 11.92 3.38 21.90
N SER A 177 10.81 4.08 21.76
CA SER A 177 9.54 3.60 22.32
C SER A 177 8.33 4.37 21.79
N VAL A 178 7.16 3.77 21.99
CA VAL A 178 5.84 4.40 21.81
C VAL A 178 5.18 4.57 23.17
N THR A 179 4.61 5.74 23.44
CA THR A 179 3.72 5.95 24.59
C THR A 179 2.28 5.81 24.10
N LEU A 180 1.52 4.93 24.71
CA LEU A 180 0.12 4.71 24.39
C LEU A 180 -0.77 5.77 25.05
N THR A 181 -2.01 5.94 24.55
CA THR A 181 -3.01 6.83 25.17
C THR A 181 -3.38 6.40 26.60
N SER A 182 -3.08 5.16 26.99
CA SER A 182 -3.19 4.65 28.36
C SER A 182 -2.08 5.15 29.30
N GLY A 183 -1.00 5.74 28.74
CA GLY A 183 0.22 6.09 29.45
C GLY A 183 1.26 4.96 29.51
N GLU A 184 0.94 3.76 29.03
CA GLU A 184 1.89 2.65 28.96
C GLU A 184 2.97 2.93 27.89
N LYS A 185 4.23 2.57 28.20
CA LYS A 185 5.37 2.73 27.31
C LYS A 185 5.78 1.38 26.72
N ILE A 186 5.79 1.29 25.39
CA ILE A 186 6.22 0.10 24.64
C ILE A 186 7.59 0.40 24.03
N VAL A 187 8.61 -0.28 24.50
CA VAL A 187 10.01 -0.13 24.04
C VAL A 187 10.26 -1.03 22.83
N GLY A 188 11.10 -0.58 21.90
CA GLY A 188 11.49 -1.37 20.74
C GLY A 188 12.74 -0.84 20.06
N ASP A 189 13.49 -1.74 19.40
CA ASP A 189 14.69 -1.40 18.64
C ASP A 189 14.37 -0.82 17.27
N MET A 190 13.17 -1.11 16.74
CA MET A 190 12.69 -0.56 15.49
C MET A 190 11.19 -0.35 15.50
N LEU A 191 10.74 0.62 14.70
CA LEU A 191 9.34 0.96 14.51
C LEU A 191 8.92 0.70 13.06
N ILE A 192 7.73 0.12 12.86
CA ILE A 192 7.10 -0.01 11.54
C ILE A 192 5.72 0.61 11.59
N THR A 193 5.44 1.51 10.64
CA THR A 193 4.14 2.16 10.54
C THR A 193 3.35 1.60 9.36
N GLY A 194 2.19 1.00 9.64
CA GLY A 194 1.28 0.40 8.67
C GLY A 194 -0.16 0.91 8.80
N ILE A 195 -0.35 2.23 8.93
CA ILE A 195 -1.66 2.90 9.21
C ILE A 195 -2.47 3.22 7.95
N GLY A 196 -2.15 2.61 6.82
CA GLY A 196 -2.82 2.79 5.54
C GLY A 196 -2.03 3.67 4.58
N VAL A 197 -2.68 4.02 3.48
CA VAL A 197 -2.09 4.78 2.38
C VAL A 197 -2.98 5.96 1.98
N PHE A 198 -2.41 6.86 1.17
CA PHE A 198 -3.14 7.87 0.40
C PHE A 198 -2.96 7.61 -1.09
N PRO A 199 -4.00 7.75 -1.93
CA PRO A 199 -3.83 7.76 -3.38
C PRO A 199 -2.81 8.81 -3.81
N ASP A 200 -1.84 8.44 -4.64
CA ASP A 200 -0.80 9.36 -5.13
C ASP A 200 -1.34 10.19 -6.31
N SER A 201 -2.20 11.13 -6.00
CA SER A 201 -2.93 11.96 -6.96
C SER A 201 -2.46 13.42 -7.05
N ALA A 202 -1.45 13.83 -6.28
CA ALA A 202 -1.02 15.22 -6.20
C ALA A 202 -0.68 15.82 -7.58
N LEU A 203 0.01 15.05 -8.41
CA LEU A 203 0.36 15.45 -9.77
C LEU A 203 -0.88 15.63 -10.66
N ALA A 204 -1.86 14.74 -10.55
CA ALA A 204 -3.12 14.83 -11.27
C ALA A 204 -3.94 16.06 -10.83
N ALA A 205 -4.05 16.28 -9.52
CA ALA A 205 -4.74 17.43 -8.96
C ALA A 205 -4.11 18.76 -9.40
N SER A 206 -2.76 18.84 -9.43
CA SER A 206 -2.04 20.03 -9.91
C SER A 206 -2.27 20.33 -11.40
N ALA A 207 -2.58 19.29 -12.19
CA ALA A 207 -2.94 19.40 -13.60
C ALA A 207 -4.43 19.72 -13.84
N GLY A 208 -5.22 19.90 -12.78
CA GLY A 208 -6.65 20.20 -12.87
C GLY A 208 -7.54 18.99 -13.09
N ILE A 209 -6.99 17.77 -12.97
CA ILE A 209 -7.77 16.52 -13.06
C ILE A 209 -8.57 16.35 -11.77
N GLU A 210 -9.85 16.02 -11.91
CA GLU A 210 -10.77 15.89 -10.79
C GLU A 210 -10.40 14.75 -9.85
N THR A 211 -10.34 15.06 -8.57
CA THR A 211 -10.06 14.12 -7.47
C THR A 211 -11.23 14.09 -6.49
N GLN A 212 -11.28 13.07 -5.64
CA GLN A 212 -12.36 12.88 -4.66
C GLN A 212 -12.54 14.08 -3.73
N ARG A 213 -11.47 14.81 -3.44
CA ARG A 213 -11.44 16.07 -2.68
C ARG A 213 -10.57 17.07 -3.43
N LYS A 214 -10.85 18.36 -3.28
CA LYS A 214 -10.11 19.44 -3.95
C LYS A 214 -8.60 19.45 -3.64
N ASP A 215 -8.23 18.95 -2.49
CA ASP A 215 -6.86 18.89 -1.97
C ASP A 215 -6.20 17.52 -2.16
N GLY A 216 -6.85 16.59 -2.90
CA GLY A 216 -6.35 15.24 -3.15
C GLY A 216 -7.41 14.15 -2.92
N GLY A 217 -6.97 12.95 -2.60
CA GLY A 217 -7.77 11.74 -2.60
C GLY A 217 -7.65 11.03 -3.95
N ALA A 218 -8.46 10.00 -4.20
CA ALA A 218 -8.38 9.25 -5.45
C ALA A 218 -8.80 10.10 -6.66
N ILE A 219 -8.20 9.81 -7.82
CA ILE A 219 -8.62 10.41 -9.10
C ILE A 219 -9.98 9.82 -9.49
N LEU A 220 -10.96 10.68 -9.75
CA LEU A 220 -12.30 10.25 -10.16
C LEU A 220 -12.31 9.81 -11.60
N VAL A 221 -12.80 8.60 -11.86
CA VAL A 221 -12.90 8.02 -13.20
C VAL A 221 -14.30 7.49 -13.50
N ASP A 222 -14.63 7.40 -14.79
CA ASP A 222 -15.84 6.72 -15.28
C ASP A 222 -15.64 5.18 -15.34
N GLU A 223 -16.64 4.47 -15.84
CA GLU A 223 -16.58 3.00 -16.00
C GLU A 223 -15.48 2.53 -16.99
N ALA A 224 -15.03 3.41 -17.88
CA ALA A 224 -13.95 3.15 -18.83
C ALA A 224 -12.59 3.67 -18.35
N MET A 225 -12.47 4.01 -17.06
CA MET A 225 -11.27 4.57 -16.41
C MET A 225 -10.85 5.95 -16.95
N ARG A 226 -11.74 6.70 -17.63
CA ARG A 226 -11.46 8.05 -18.08
C ARG A 226 -11.59 9.03 -16.93
N THR A 227 -10.68 9.97 -16.87
CA THR A 227 -10.71 11.09 -15.91
C THR A 227 -11.60 12.23 -16.40
N SER A 228 -11.64 13.35 -15.69
CA SER A 228 -12.29 14.59 -16.15
C SER A 228 -11.61 15.22 -17.38
N GLU A 229 -10.35 14.89 -17.63
CA GLU A 229 -9.56 15.42 -18.73
C GLU A 229 -9.56 14.47 -19.92
N LYS A 230 -9.75 15.04 -21.12
CA LYS A 230 -9.82 14.27 -22.37
C LYS A 230 -8.51 13.51 -22.61
N ASP A 231 -8.64 12.23 -23.01
CA ASP A 231 -7.52 11.35 -23.34
C ASP A 231 -6.56 11.08 -22.15
N VAL A 232 -7.07 11.31 -20.91
CA VAL A 232 -6.36 10.99 -19.66
C VAL A 232 -7.18 9.96 -18.87
N PHE A 233 -6.49 8.90 -18.45
CA PHE A 233 -7.04 7.77 -17.70
C PHE A 233 -6.33 7.63 -16.36
N ALA A 234 -6.98 7.00 -15.37
CA ALA A 234 -6.33 6.61 -14.13
C ALA A 234 -6.74 5.19 -13.75
N VAL A 235 -5.79 4.40 -13.19
CA VAL A 235 -5.99 2.98 -12.89
C VAL A 235 -5.31 2.56 -11.58
N GLY A 236 -5.75 1.46 -10.97
CA GLY A 236 -5.19 0.91 -9.73
C GLY A 236 -5.53 1.75 -8.51
N ASP A 237 -4.66 1.72 -7.50
CA ASP A 237 -4.90 2.29 -6.16
C ASP A 237 -5.15 3.81 -6.18
N VAL A 238 -4.71 4.52 -7.23
CA VAL A 238 -4.91 5.97 -7.36
C VAL A 238 -6.30 6.35 -7.87
N ALA A 239 -7.03 5.39 -8.48
CA ALA A 239 -8.29 5.64 -9.15
C ALA A 239 -9.49 5.25 -8.29
N LEU A 240 -10.56 6.05 -8.38
CA LEU A 240 -11.87 5.76 -7.79
C LEU A 240 -12.95 5.92 -8.85
N ARG A 241 -13.65 4.86 -9.15
CA ARG A 241 -14.82 4.94 -10.03
C ARG A 241 -15.94 5.73 -9.35
N ARG A 242 -16.61 6.59 -10.11
CA ARG A 242 -17.68 7.47 -9.60
C ARG A 242 -18.89 6.73 -9.03
N ASP A 243 -19.08 5.47 -9.40
CA ASP A 243 -20.14 4.59 -8.88
C ASP A 243 -19.73 3.81 -7.62
N GLN A 244 -18.49 3.99 -7.12
CA GLN A 244 -17.95 3.33 -5.94
C GLN A 244 -17.74 4.31 -4.79
N LEU A 245 -17.87 3.81 -3.57
CA LEU A 245 -17.65 4.60 -2.34
C LEU A 245 -16.18 4.66 -1.93
N LEU A 246 -15.38 3.64 -2.27
CA LEU A 246 -13.99 3.48 -1.84
C LEU A 246 -13.13 2.99 -3.00
N ALA A 247 -11.90 3.48 -3.07
CA ALA A 247 -10.89 2.94 -3.94
C ALA A 247 -10.48 1.53 -3.46
N ILE A 248 -10.29 0.62 -4.41
CA ILE A 248 -9.92 -0.78 -4.12
C ILE A 248 -8.42 -0.92 -4.30
N GLU A 249 -7.72 -1.12 -3.20
CA GLU A 249 -6.26 -1.25 -3.15
C GLU A 249 -5.87 -2.73 -3.26
N SER A 250 -5.81 -3.26 -4.48
CA SER A 250 -5.39 -4.65 -4.72
C SER A 250 -4.72 -4.85 -6.08
N VAL A 251 -3.85 -5.87 -6.16
CA VAL A 251 -3.23 -6.27 -7.43
C VAL A 251 -4.28 -6.64 -8.47
N HIS A 252 -5.34 -7.32 -8.06
CA HIS A 252 -6.44 -7.70 -8.95
C HIS A 252 -7.12 -6.46 -9.54
N ASN A 253 -7.52 -5.51 -8.71
CA ASN A 253 -8.13 -4.26 -9.17
C ASN A 253 -7.20 -3.46 -10.10
N ALA A 254 -5.90 -3.40 -9.78
CA ALA A 254 -4.94 -2.70 -10.62
C ALA A 254 -4.82 -3.34 -12.02
N GLN A 255 -4.87 -4.67 -12.12
CA GLN A 255 -4.82 -5.38 -13.39
C GLN A 255 -6.10 -5.21 -14.20
N GLU A 256 -7.27 -5.32 -13.56
CA GLU A 256 -8.55 -5.18 -14.23
C GLU A 256 -8.80 -3.76 -14.74
N THR A 257 -8.57 -2.75 -13.89
CA THR A 257 -8.72 -1.35 -14.29
C THR A 257 -7.74 -0.97 -15.40
N ALA A 258 -6.52 -1.51 -15.38
CA ALA A 258 -5.56 -1.33 -16.49
C ALA A 258 -6.05 -1.97 -17.79
N ALA A 259 -6.65 -3.15 -17.73
CA ALA A 259 -7.22 -3.82 -18.92
C ALA A 259 -8.42 -3.04 -19.50
N VAL A 260 -9.29 -2.48 -18.64
CA VAL A 260 -10.40 -1.61 -19.06
C VAL A 260 -9.89 -0.34 -19.71
N ALA A 261 -8.91 0.35 -19.11
CA ALA A 261 -8.30 1.55 -19.68
C ALA A 261 -7.64 1.24 -21.05
N ALA A 262 -6.92 0.11 -21.15
CA ALA A 262 -6.31 -0.32 -22.41
C ALA A 262 -7.37 -0.56 -23.50
N ALA A 263 -8.50 -1.19 -23.18
CA ALA A 263 -9.62 -1.37 -24.11
C ALA A 263 -10.20 -0.04 -24.58
N ALA A 264 -10.37 0.91 -23.65
CA ALA A 264 -10.88 2.25 -23.97
C ALA A 264 -9.91 3.04 -24.88
N VAL A 265 -8.61 2.94 -24.64
CA VAL A 265 -7.58 3.58 -25.48
C VAL A 265 -7.51 2.98 -26.87
N THR A 266 -7.69 1.66 -27.02
CA THR A 266 -7.57 0.96 -28.30
C THR A 266 -8.88 0.83 -29.07
N GLY A 267 -10.00 1.23 -28.47
CA GLY A 267 -11.36 1.03 -29.06
C GLY A 267 -11.78 -0.45 -29.06
N SER A 268 -11.17 -1.28 -28.22
CA SER A 268 -11.50 -2.70 -28.06
C SER A 268 -12.67 -2.89 -27.09
N ILE A 269 -13.25 -4.09 -27.08
CA ILE A 269 -14.28 -4.45 -26.10
C ILE A 269 -13.64 -4.52 -24.71
N ALA A 270 -14.20 -3.74 -23.78
CA ALA A 270 -13.72 -3.77 -22.40
C ALA A 270 -14.04 -5.12 -21.72
N PRO A 271 -13.12 -5.69 -20.94
CA PRO A 271 -13.43 -6.85 -20.13
C PRO A 271 -14.44 -6.48 -19.04
N THR A 272 -15.25 -7.45 -18.62
CA THR A 272 -16.11 -7.30 -17.45
C THR A 272 -15.25 -7.28 -16.20
N ILE A 273 -15.36 -6.23 -15.39
CA ILE A 273 -14.70 -6.15 -14.09
C ILE A 273 -15.29 -7.22 -13.18
N GLN A 274 -14.44 -8.07 -12.64
CA GLN A 274 -14.84 -9.15 -11.74
C GLN A 274 -15.02 -8.63 -10.31
N THR A 275 -15.67 -9.43 -9.48
CA THR A 275 -15.71 -9.17 -8.03
C THR A 275 -14.28 -9.03 -7.50
N PRO A 276 -13.95 -7.94 -6.81
CA PRO A 276 -12.60 -7.73 -6.31
C PRO A 276 -12.22 -8.85 -5.34
N TRP A 277 -10.98 -9.29 -5.43
CA TRP A 277 -10.43 -10.25 -4.49
C TRP A 277 -9.00 -9.88 -4.13
N PHE A 278 -8.56 -10.34 -2.98
CA PHE A 278 -7.18 -10.17 -2.56
C PHE A 278 -6.75 -11.36 -1.67
N TRP A 279 -5.46 -11.46 -1.42
CA TRP A 279 -4.90 -12.52 -0.58
C TRP A 279 -3.92 -11.97 0.44
N SER A 280 -3.79 -12.69 1.56
CA SER A 280 -2.76 -12.45 2.55
C SER A 280 -2.17 -13.79 3.00
N ASP A 281 -0.85 -13.85 3.13
CA ASP A 281 -0.14 -15.02 3.66
C ASP A 281 0.50 -14.64 5.00
N GLN A 282 0.05 -15.27 6.07
CA GLN A 282 0.56 -15.02 7.42
C GLN A 282 0.87 -16.37 8.07
N TYR A 283 2.13 -16.56 8.50
CA TYR A 283 2.64 -17.85 8.97
C TYR A 283 2.45 -18.95 7.90
N ASP A 284 1.63 -19.96 8.18
CA ASP A 284 1.24 -21.06 7.29
C ASP A 284 -0.19 -20.91 6.75
N VAL A 285 -0.88 -19.85 7.16
CA VAL A 285 -2.26 -19.56 6.74
C VAL A 285 -2.26 -18.71 5.46
N LYS A 286 -3.01 -19.18 4.46
CA LYS A 286 -3.33 -18.44 3.24
C LYS A 286 -4.77 -17.96 3.33
N LEU A 287 -4.93 -16.65 3.44
CA LEU A 287 -6.21 -15.99 3.42
C LEU A 287 -6.56 -15.55 2.01
N GLN A 288 -7.78 -15.78 1.59
CA GLN A 288 -8.36 -15.20 0.38
C GLN A 288 -9.68 -14.53 0.74
N SER A 289 -9.86 -13.30 0.29
CA SER A 289 -11.10 -12.53 0.47
C SER A 289 -11.67 -12.14 -0.88
N VAL A 290 -12.96 -12.32 -1.06
CA VAL A 290 -13.70 -11.99 -2.29
C VAL A 290 -14.81 -11.02 -1.93
N GLY A 291 -14.94 -9.95 -2.69
CA GLY A 291 -15.87 -8.86 -2.43
C GLY A 291 -15.30 -7.78 -1.51
N VAL A 292 -16.16 -6.85 -1.16
CA VAL A 292 -15.88 -5.77 -0.20
C VAL A 292 -16.65 -6.07 1.08
N VAL A 293 -15.93 -6.16 2.20
CA VAL A 293 -16.56 -6.41 3.50
C VAL A 293 -17.33 -5.15 3.92
N PRO A 294 -18.61 -5.26 4.28
CA PRO A 294 -19.38 -4.14 4.82
C PRO A 294 -18.75 -3.64 6.12
N ILE A 295 -18.83 -2.33 6.34
CA ILE A 295 -18.30 -1.71 7.57
C ILE A 295 -19.11 -2.14 8.80
N ASN A 296 -20.38 -2.53 8.61
CA ASN A 296 -21.27 -3.04 9.67
C ASN A 296 -21.23 -4.56 9.71
N ASP A 297 -20.77 -5.12 10.83
CA ASP A 297 -20.57 -6.57 11.06
C ASP A 297 -21.87 -7.40 11.15
N ASP A 298 -23.06 -6.78 11.05
CA ASP A 298 -24.35 -7.45 11.28
C ASP A 298 -24.76 -8.43 10.16
N ASP A 299 -24.05 -8.42 9.03
CA ASP A 299 -24.38 -9.23 7.84
C ASP A 299 -23.36 -10.36 7.55
N VAL A 300 -22.81 -10.99 8.57
CA VAL A 300 -21.93 -12.15 8.38
C VAL A 300 -22.78 -13.42 8.19
N TYR A 301 -22.95 -13.82 6.95
CA TYR A 301 -23.52 -15.14 6.65
C TYR A 301 -22.41 -16.22 6.73
N GLN A 302 -22.71 -17.27 7.49
CA GLN A 302 -21.94 -18.52 7.54
C GLN A 302 -22.33 -19.44 6.40
#